data_3af4116ff559d5c3b72a7c4ebec80be0
#
_entry.id   3af4116ff559d5c3b72a7c4ebec80be0
#
_cell.length_a   1.000
_cell.length_b   1.000
_cell.length_c   1.000
_cell.angle_alpha   90.00
_cell.angle_beta   90.00
_cell.angle_gamma   90.00
#
_symmetry.space_group_name_H-M   'P 1'
#
loop_
_entity.id
_entity.type
_entity.pdbx_description
1 polymer ?
#
loop_
_entity_poly.entity_id
_entity_poly.type
_entity_poly.pdbx_seq_one_letter_code
_entity_poly.pdbx_strand_id
1 'polypeptide(L)'
;IILTGYLFYKSFLLSLSLIILLPLVYLAVKFSTSRIRKGSASVQESMGKMTHLLDEDISGNDLIKIYQAQNTETNKFFSIINTIRQQRFKVDIAGGLNTSIVNILIGLSLALVVYFSSTYLLMSAGEFLAYFTAMGMLVKPAKGLININKPLQQAIVAAVSVFGLIDELDCLFSVKSI
;
A
#
# COMPACT_ATOMS: atom_id res chain seq x y z
N ILE A 1 -20.69 9.65 -1.90
CA ILE A 1 -21.93 9.78 -1.12
C ILE A 1 -23.15 9.93 -2.06
N ILE A 2 -23.16 10.90 -2.98
CA ILE A 2 -24.29 11.12 -3.90
C ILE A 2 -24.53 9.90 -4.81
N LEU A 3 -23.47 9.35 -5.42
CA LEU A 3 -23.54 8.16 -6.27
C LEU A 3 -24.01 6.90 -5.50
N THR A 4 -23.56 6.72 -4.26
CA THR A 4 -24.05 5.63 -3.39
C THR A 4 -25.52 5.81 -3.05
N GLY A 5 -25.96 7.05 -2.74
CA GLY A 5 -27.38 7.35 -2.49
C GLY A 5 -28.27 7.06 -3.70
N TYR A 6 -27.83 7.41 -4.90
CA TYR A 6 -28.54 7.12 -6.15
C TYR A 6 -28.71 5.61 -6.40
N LEU A 7 -27.67 4.82 -6.15
CA LEU A 7 -27.72 3.36 -6.30
C LEU A 7 -28.68 2.70 -5.31
N PHE A 8 -28.75 3.21 -4.05
CA PHE A 8 -29.71 2.76 -3.05
C PHE A 8 -31.16 3.07 -3.41
N TYR A 9 -31.40 4.26 -3.95
CA TYR A 9 -32.76 4.69 -4.35
C TYR A 9 -33.32 3.86 -5.51
N LYS A 10 -32.45 3.50 -6.48
CA LYS A 10 -32.90 2.77 -7.69
C LYS A 10 -33.14 1.29 -7.46
N SER A 11 -32.33 0.61 -6.63
CA SER A 11 -32.46 -0.84 -6.39
C SER A 11 -31.77 -1.26 -5.09
N PHE A 12 -32.57 -1.48 -4.06
CA PHE A 12 -32.09 -1.95 -2.75
C PHE A 12 -31.34 -3.28 -2.85
N LEU A 13 -31.83 -4.21 -3.68
CA LEU A 13 -31.24 -5.54 -3.85
C LEU A 13 -29.83 -5.48 -4.48
N LEU A 14 -29.63 -4.62 -5.47
CA LEU A 14 -28.32 -4.43 -6.11
C LEU A 14 -27.34 -3.70 -5.19
N SER A 15 -27.83 -2.73 -4.40
CA SER A 15 -27.01 -2.03 -3.41
C SER A 15 -26.56 -2.95 -2.28
N LEU A 16 -27.35 -3.95 -1.92
CA LEU A 16 -27.01 -4.96 -0.92
C LEU A 16 -25.78 -5.78 -1.38
N SER A 17 -25.67 -6.09 -2.67
CA SER A 17 -24.50 -6.78 -3.22
C SER A 17 -23.19 -5.98 -3.05
N LEU A 18 -23.27 -4.65 -3.20
CA LEU A 18 -22.15 -3.74 -2.96
C LEU A 18 -21.74 -3.68 -1.47
N ILE A 19 -22.72 -3.69 -0.56
CA ILE A 19 -22.45 -3.69 0.89
C ILE A 19 -21.70 -4.96 1.31
N ILE A 20 -22.05 -6.11 0.74
CA ILE A 20 -21.37 -7.39 1.02
C ILE A 20 -19.95 -7.38 0.44
N LEU A 21 -19.74 -6.75 -0.70
CA LEU A 21 -18.42 -6.66 -1.35
C LEU A 21 -17.44 -5.82 -0.53
N LEU A 22 -17.86 -4.70 0.06
CA LEU A 22 -16.98 -3.79 0.80
C LEU A 22 -16.19 -4.47 1.92
N PRO A 23 -16.79 -5.24 2.85
CA PRO A 23 -16.04 -5.94 3.87
C PRO A 23 -15.10 -7.01 3.30
N LEU A 24 -15.49 -7.66 2.19
CA LEU A 24 -14.66 -8.68 1.54
C LEU A 24 -13.37 -8.06 0.95
N VAL A 25 -13.51 -6.93 0.27
CA VAL A 25 -12.37 -6.16 -0.25
C VAL A 25 -11.53 -5.62 0.91
N TYR A 26 -12.14 -5.11 1.97
CA TYR A 26 -11.42 -4.64 3.16
C TYR A 26 -10.58 -5.73 3.79
N LEU A 27 -11.12 -6.94 3.97
CA LEU A 27 -10.38 -8.09 4.51
C LEU A 27 -9.20 -8.47 3.60
N ALA A 28 -9.41 -8.58 2.29
CA ALA A 28 -8.36 -8.89 1.33
C ALA A 28 -7.21 -7.87 1.41
N VAL A 29 -7.53 -6.58 1.43
CA VAL A 29 -6.55 -5.49 1.55
C VAL A 29 -5.84 -5.53 2.91
N LYS A 30 -6.56 -5.73 4.01
CA LYS A 30 -5.98 -5.78 5.36
C LYS A 30 -4.93 -6.89 5.49
N PHE A 31 -5.23 -8.10 5.00
CA PHE A 31 -4.28 -9.22 5.02
C PHE A 31 -3.02 -8.93 4.21
N SER A 32 -3.18 -8.34 3.04
CA SER A 32 -2.06 -8.03 2.14
C SER A 32 -1.20 -6.88 2.67
N THR A 33 -1.83 -5.84 3.21
CA THR A 33 -1.14 -4.64 3.72
C THR A 33 -0.16 -4.98 4.83
N SER A 34 -0.50 -5.90 5.73
CA SER A 34 0.40 -6.32 6.82
C SER A 34 1.70 -6.97 6.29
N ARG A 35 1.60 -7.80 5.25
CA ARG A 35 2.77 -8.44 4.62
C ARG A 35 3.63 -7.42 3.87
N ILE A 36 3.00 -6.54 3.11
CA ILE A 36 3.69 -5.47 2.37
C ILE A 36 4.44 -4.56 3.34
N ARG A 37 3.80 -4.17 4.45
CA ARG A 37 4.40 -3.30 5.46
C ARG A 37 5.65 -3.92 6.10
N LYS A 38 5.57 -5.19 6.52
CA LYS A 38 6.73 -5.90 7.09
C LYS A 38 7.87 -6.04 6.07
N GLY A 39 7.56 -6.41 4.84
CA GLY A 39 8.54 -6.52 3.78
C GLY A 39 9.19 -5.17 3.42
N SER A 40 8.41 -4.10 3.35
CA SER A 40 8.93 -2.75 3.10
C SER A 40 9.83 -2.24 4.22
N ALA A 41 9.52 -2.54 5.47
CA ALA A 41 10.39 -2.20 6.61
C ALA A 41 11.74 -2.92 6.51
N SER A 42 11.73 -4.22 6.14
CA SER A 42 12.96 -4.99 5.93
C SER A 42 13.80 -4.48 4.76
N VAL A 43 13.16 -4.03 3.66
CA VAL A 43 13.84 -3.36 2.55
C VAL A 43 14.52 -2.08 3.02
N GLN A 44 13.80 -1.26 3.81
CA GLN A 44 14.33 0.01 4.33
C GLN A 44 15.54 -0.21 5.24
N GLU A 45 15.47 -1.20 6.13
CA GLU A 45 16.60 -1.59 6.99
C GLU A 45 17.82 -2.02 6.17
N SER A 46 17.60 -2.85 5.15
CA SER A 46 18.69 -3.32 4.28
C SER A 46 19.27 -2.18 3.43
N MET A 47 18.45 -1.20 3.02
CA MET A 47 18.94 0.02 2.36
C MET A 47 19.79 0.88 3.30
N GLY A 48 19.40 0.99 4.59
CA GLY A 48 20.22 1.66 5.60
C GLY A 48 21.60 1.01 5.75
N LYS A 49 21.64 -0.33 5.83
CA LYS A 49 22.91 -1.08 5.87
C LYS A 49 23.76 -0.86 4.62
N MET A 50 23.14 -0.77 3.44
CA MET A 50 23.85 -0.47 2.19
C MET A 50 24.45 0.93 2.21
N THR A 51 23.68 1.93 2.66
CA THR A 51 24.16 3.31 2.76
C THR A 51 25.35 3.41 3.73
N HIS A 52 25.25 2.74 4.89
CA HIS A 52 26.34 2.69 5.87
C HIS A 52 27.61 2.05 5.31
N LEU A 53 27.47 0.92 4.59
CA LEU A 53 28.61 0.27 3.94
C LEU A 53 29.26 1.18 2.90
N LEU A 54 28.47 1.89 2.08
CA LEU A 54 28.99 2.84 1.10
C LEU A 54 29.75 4.01 1.75
N ASP A 55 29.22 4.53 2.85
CA ASP A 55 29.87 5.61 3.62
C ASP A 55 31.21 5.14 4.22
N GLU A 56 31.24 3.92 4.77
CA GLU A 56 32.46 3.28 5.27
C GLU A 56 33.48 3.04 4.16
N ASP A 57 33.07 2.51 3.00
CA ASP A 57 33.92 2.22 1.86
C ASP A 57 34.51 3.52 1.25
N ILE A 58 33.71 4.59 1.17
CA ILE A 58 34.16 5.89 0.67
C ILE A 58 35.18 6.51 1.64
N SER A 59 34.87 6.47 2.93
CA SER A 59 35.74 7.04 3.96
C SER A 59 37.03 6.24 4.15
N GLY A 60 36.96 4.90 3.98
CA GLY A 60 38.07 3.97 4.13
C GLY A 60 38.76 3.59 2.82
N ASN A 61 38.51 4.29 1.71
CA ASN A 61 39.00 3.93 0.38
C ASN A 61 40.53 3.71 0.30
N ASP A 62 41.33 4.50 1.00
CA ASP A 62 42.77 4.34 1.04
C ASP A 62 43.21 3.05 1.75
N LEU A 63 42.49 2.69 2.83
CA LEU A 63 42.73 1.44 3.55
C LEU A 63 42.37 0.23 2.69
N ILE A 64 41.23 0.29 1.99
CA ILE A 64 40.79 -0.77 1.09
C ILE A 64 41.85 -1.02 -0.01
N LYS A 65 42.46 0.02 -0.52
CA LYS A 65 43.55 -0.08 -1.54
C LYS A 65 44.81 -0.66 -0.96
N ILE A 66 45.24 -0.19 0.22
CA ILE A 66 46.47 -0.67 0.89
C ILE A 66 46.39 -2.15 1.20
N TYR A 67 45.24 -2.60 1.74
CA TYR A 67 45.04 -4.00 2.10
C TYR A 67 44.52 -4.87 0.96
N GLN A 68 44.37 -4.33 -0.27
CA GLN A 68 43.81 -5.05 -1.43
C GLN A 68 42.48 -5.72 -1.16
N ALA A 69 41.64 -5.10 -0.31
CA ALA A 69 40.37 -5.68 0.16
C ALA A 69 39.18 -5.44 -0.80
N GLN A 70 39.39 -4.92 -2.00
CA GLN A 70 38.32 -4.55 -2.97
C GLN A 70 37.36 -5.71 -3.24
N ASN A 71 37.88 -6.93 -3.41
CA ASN A 71 37.04 -8.11 -3.68
C ASN A 71 36.14 -8.45 -2.50
N THR A 72 36.63 -8.26 -1.28
CA THR A 72 35.87 -8.55 -0.06
C THR A 72 34.73 -7.54 0.10
N GLU A 73 34.99 -6.25 -0.06
CA GLU A 73 33.99 -5.20 0.05
C GLU A 73 32.96 -5.29 -1.10
N THR A 74 33.41 -5.57 -2.32
CA THR A 74 32.51 -5.83 -3.46
C THR A 74 31.56 -7.02 -3.19
N ASN A 75 32.05 -8.10 -2.60
CA ASN A 75 31.20 -9.25 -2.26
C ASN A 75 30.19 -8.94 -1.15
N LYS A 76 30.57 -8.16 -0.13
CA LYS A 76 29.65 -7.64 0.88
C LYS A 76 28.54 -6.80 0.24
N PHE A 77 28.90 -5.88 -0.62
CA PHE A 77 27.97 -5.02 -1.34
C PHE A 77 26.98 -5.82 -2.19
N PHE A 78 27.47 -6.78 -2.98
CA PHE A 78 26.60 -7.66 -3.78
C PHE A 78 25.68 -8.51 -2.91
N SER A 79 26.13 -8.97 -1.77
CA SER A 79 25.29 -9.71 -0.80
C SER A 79 24.10 -8.86 -0.30
N ILE A 80 24.37 -7.61 0.08
CA ILE A 80 23.33 -6.68 0.54
C ILE A 80 22.35 -6.34 -0.60
N ILE A 81 22.86 -6.02 -1.80
CA ILE A 81 22.00 -5.76 -2.97
C ILE A 81 21.10 -6.96 -3.29
N ASN A 82 21.67 -8.16 -3.28
CA ASN A 82 20.89 -9.37 -3.55
C ASN A 82 19.79 -9.59 -2.50
N THR A 83 20.06 -9.29 -1.24
CA THR A 83 19.08 -9.31 -0.15
C THR A 83 17.97 -8.30 -0.40
N ILE A 84 18.30 -7.05 -0.73
CA ILE A 84 17.34 -6.00 -1.07
C ILE A 84 16.47 -6.42 -2.25
N ARG A 85 17.08 -6.97 -3.31
CA ARG A 85 16.37 -7.45 -4.50
C ARG A 85 15.36 -8.54 -4.14
N GLN A 86 15.75 -9.53 -3.34
CA GLN A 86 14.86 -10.61 -2.92
C GLN A 86 13.71 -10.11 -2.04
N GLN A 87 13.99 -9.17 -1.13
CA GLN A 87 12.96 -8.57 -0.28
C GLN A 87 11.97 -7.73 -1.10
N ARG A 88 12.45 -6.88 -2.01
CA ARG A 88 11.60 -6.10 -2.93
C ARG A 88 10.72 -7.01 -3.77
N PHE A 89 11.28 -8.05 -4.35
CA PHE A 89 10.53 -9.02 -5.15
C PHE A 89 9.36 -9.65 -4.37
N LYS A 90 9.58 -10.01 -3.09
CA LYS A 90 8.50 -10.53 -2.21
C LYS A 90 7.42 -9.47 -1.95
N VAL A 91 7.81 -8.21 -1.76
CA VAL A 91 6.88 -7.09 -1.57
C VAL A 91 6.07 -6.83 -2.83
N ASP A 92 6.71 -6.85 -4.00
CA ASP A 92 6.07 -6.61 -5.29
C ASP A 92 5.09 -7.73 -5.65
N ILE A 93 5.45 -8.99 -5.43
CA ILE A 93 4.52 -10.13 -5.58
C ILE A 93 3.31 -9.96 -4.64
N ALA A 94 3.54 -9.65 -3.37
CA ALA A 94 2.44 -9.46 -2.43
C ALA A 94 1.51 -8.31 -2.85
N GLY A 95 2.07 -7.22 -3.38
CA GLY A 95 1.32 -6.10 -3.94
C GLY A 95 0.55 -6.47 -5.19
N GLY A 96 1.17 -7.19 -6.11
CA GLY A 96 0.56 -7.65 -7.36
C GLY A 96 -0.60 -8.63 -7.09
N LEU A 97 -0.40 -9.61 -6.22
CA LEU A 97 -1.45 -10.54 -5.81
C LEU A 97 -2.64 -9.82 -5.17
N ASN A 98 -2.38 -8.84 -4.31
CA ASN A 98 -3.44 -8.03 -3.71
C ASN A 98 -4.28 -7.32 -4.78
N THR A 99 -3.64 -6.68 -5.74
CA THR A 99 -4.31 -5.99 -6.84
C THR A 99 -5.13 -6.96 -7.69
N SER A 100 -4.60 -8.16 -7.97
CA SER A 100 -5.30 -9.19 -8.74
C SER A 100 -6.53 -9.72 -7.99
N ILE A 101 -6.43 -9.99 -6.69
CA ILE A 101 -7.57 -10.43 -5.86
C ILE A 101 -8.67 -9.37 -5.87
N VAL A 102 -8.33 -8.10 -5.67
CA VAL A 102 -9.29 -7.00 -5.70
C VAL A 102 -9.97 -6.89 -7.07
N ASN A 103 -9.22 -7.03 -8.17
CA ASN A 103 -9.81 -6.99 -9.52
C ASN A 103 -10.76 -8.17 -9.77
N ILE A 104 -10.42 -9.37 -9.31
CA ILE A 104 -11.30 -10.55 -9.39
C ILE A 104 -12.60 -10.31 -8.59
N LEU A 105 -12.50 -9.77 -7.38
CA LEU A 105 -13.67 -9.46 -6.54
C LEU A 105 -14.57 -8.42 -7.22
N ILE A 106 -14.00 -7.39 -7.83
CA ILE A 106 -14.76 -6.40 -8.61
C ILE A 106 -15.44 -7.07 -9.80
N GLY A 107 -14.73 -7.91 -10.55
CA GLY A 107 -15.31 -8.65 -11.69
C GLY A 107 -16.45 -9.57 -11.28
N LEU A 108 -16.28 -10.30 -10.18
CA LEU A 108 -17.32 -11.17 -9.61
C LEU A 108 -18.55 -10.36 -9.17
N SER A 109 -18.34 -9.21 -8.55
CA SER A 109 -19.42 -8.30 -8.18
C SER A 109 -20.21 -7.81 -9.39
N LEU A 110 -19.51 -7.41 -10.46
CA LEU A 110 -20.17 -7.01 -11.72
C LEU A 110 -21.00 -8.16 -12.31
N ALA A 111 -20.44 -9.38 -12.33
CA ALA A 111 -21.16 -10.56 -12.82
C ALA A 111 -22.42 -10.86 -12.02
N LEU A 112 -22.36 -10.75 -10.69
CA LEU A 112 -23.53 -10.90 -9.82
C LEU A 112 -24.60 -9.83 -10.07
N VAL A 113 -24.19 -8.56 -10.25
CA VAL A 113 -25.12 -7.49 -10.59
C VAL A 113 -25.82 -7.75 -11.90
N VAL A 114 -25.10 -8.20 -12.95
CA VAL A 114 -25.67 -8.56 -14.24
C VAL A 114 -26.68 -9.71 -14.07
N TYR A 115 -26.32 -10.75 -13.34
CA TYR A 115 -27.17 -11.91 -13.12
C TYR A 115 -28.47 -11.54 -12.37
N PHE A 116 -28.38 -10.81 -11.26
CA PHE A 116 -29.55 -10.39 -10.51
C PHE A 116 -30.43 -9.38 -11.25
N SER A 117 -29.82 -8.46 -12.01
CA SER A 117 -30.56 -7.52 -12.86
C SER A 117 -31.36 -8.21 -13.96
N SER A 118 -30.78 -9.24 -14.58
CA SER A 118 -31.44 -9.98 -15.66
C SER A 118 -32.56 -10.90 -15.15
N THR A 119 -32.40 -11.48 -13.96
CA THR A 119 -33.31 -12.54 -13.47
C THR A 119 -34.46 -11.99 -12.61
N TYR A 120 -34.21 -10.96 -11.80
CA TYR A 120 -35.16 -10.51 -10.78
C TYR A 120 -35.70 -9.09 -10.98
N LEU A 121 -34.95 -8.25 -11.71
CA LEU A 121 -35.31 -6.86 -11.90
C LEU A 121 -35.65 -6.60 -13.35
N LEU A 122 -36.78 -6.77 -13.87
CA LEU A 122 -37.19 -6.43 -15.27
C LEU A 122 -36.81 -4.98 -15.68
N MET A 123 -35.53 -4.67 -15.53
CA MET A 123 -34.96 -3.35 -15.82
C MET A 123 -34.91 -3.09 -17.31
N SER A 124 -35.23 -1.86 -17.71
CA SER A 124 -35.01 -1.45 -19.10
C SER A 124 -33.49 -1.41 -19.41
N ALA A 125 -33.11 -1.64 -20.66
CA ALA A 125 -31.72 -1.60 -21.11
C ALA A 125 -31.00 -0.30 -20.70
N GLY A 126 -31.72 0.84 -20.70
CA GLY A 126 -31.19 2.14 -20.29
C GLY A 126 -30.89 2.23 -18.78
N GLU A 127 -31.76 1.66 -17.95
CA GLU A 127 -31.56 1.64 -16.48
C GLU A 127 -30.38 0.74 -16.09
N PHE A 128 -30.23 -0.39 -16.76
CA PHE A 128 -29.09 -1.29 -16.60
C PHE A 128 -27.77 -0.58 -16.97
N LEU A 129 -27.73 0.10 -18.11
CA LEU A 129 -26.56 0.83 -18.58
C LEU A 129 -26.18 1.97 -17.61
N ALA A 130 -27.16 2.72 -17.11
CA ALA A 130 -26.95 3.77 -16.14
C ALA A 130 -26.38 3.22 -14.82
N TYR A 131 -26.90 2.11 -14.31
CA TYR A 131 -26.42 1.46 -13.10
C TYR A 131 -24.99 0.94 -13.27
N PHE A 132 -24.69 0.27 -14.38
CA PHE A 132 -23.37 -0.25 -14.72
C PHE A 132 -22.31 0.87 -14.82
N THR A 133 -22.68 1.99 -15.46
CA THR A 133 -21.82 3.16 -15.59
C THR A 133 -21.53 3.80 -14.22
N ALA A 134 -22.57 3.97 -13.39
CA ALA A 134 -22.42 4.51 -12.04
C ALA A 134 -21.52 3.60 -11.16
N MET A 135 -21.67 2.29 -11.25
CA MET A 135 -20.83 1.33 -10.56
C MET A 135 -19.36 1.39 -11.02
N GLY A 136 -19.14 1.49 -12.34
CA GLY A 136 -17.81 1.67 -12.91
C GLY A 136 -17.12 2.95 -12.43
N MET A 137 -17.88 4.04 -12.29
CA MET A 137 -17.36 5.31 -11.73
C MET A 137 -16.96 5.20 -10.26
N LEU A 138 -17.57 4.31 -9.47
CA LEU A 138 -17.23 4.11 -8.06
C LEU A 138 -15.91 3.34 -7.86
N VAL A 139 -15.45 2.57 -8.85
CA VAL A 139 -14.21 1.78 -8.73
C VAL A 139 -12.98 2.65 -8.48
N LYS A 140 -12.87 3.79 -9.18
CA LYS A 140 -11.74 4.73 -9.01
C LYS A 140 -11.65 5.32 -7.59
N PRO A 141 -12.71 5.95 -7.04
CA PRO A 141 -12.66 6.48 -5.68
C PRO A 141 -12.51 5.37 -4.62
N ALA A 142 -13.08 4.19 -4.83
CA ALA A 142 -12.88 3.05 -3.92
C ALA A 142 -11.41 2.61 -3.87
N LYS A 143 -10.74 2.48 -5.01
CA LYS A 143 -9.29 2.22 -5.07
C LYS A 143 -8.47 3.37 -4.45
N GLY A 144 -8.89 4.60 -4.63
CA GLY A 144 -8.27 5.78 -4.02
C GLY A 144 -8.28 5.70 -2.48
N LEU A 145 -9.40 5.35 -1.88
CA LEU A 145 -9.54 5.19 -0.42
C LEU A 145 -8.62 4.09 0.14
N ILE A 146 -8.46 3.00 -0.60
CA ILE A 146 -7.55 1.91 -0.22
C ILE A 146 -6.10 2.38 -0.26
N ASN A 147 -5.72 3.14 -1.28
CA ASN A 147 -4.35 3.59 -1.50
C ASN A 147 -3.93 4.74 -0.57
N ILE A 148 -4.86 5.47 0.01
CA ILE A 148 -4.57 6.60 0.93
C ILE A 148 -3.95 6.12 2.27
N ASN A 149 -4.17 4.86 2.63
CA ASN A 149 -3.68 4.30 3.89
C ASN A 149 -2.14 4.29 3.97
N LYS A 150 -1.45 4.05 2.86
CA LYS A 150 0.02 4.04 2.81
C LYS A 150 0.63 5.43 3.03
N PRO A 151 0.28 6.47 2.25
CA PRO A 151 0.79 7.82 2.48
C PRO A 151 0.36 8.40 3.84
N LEU A 152 -0.84 8.07 4.32
CA LEU A 152 -1.29 8.50 5.64
C LEU A 152 -0.41 7.95 6.77
N GLN A 153 -0.07 6.67 6.72
CA GLN A 153 0.82 6.06 7.72
C GLN A 153 2.25 6.62 7.63
N GLN A 154 2.74 6.91 6.45
CA GLN A 154 4.03 7.57 6.26
C GLN A 154 4.03 8.99 6.84
N ALA A 155 2.95 9.75 6.62
CA ALA A 155 2.77 11.08 7.19
C ALA A 155 2.70 11.05 8.72
N ILE A 156 2.00 10.06 9.32
CA ILE A 156 1.93 9.91 10.78
C ILE A 156 3.33 9.62 11.36
N VAL A 157 4.08 8.71 10.76
CA VAL A 157 5.45 8.38 11.22
C VAL A 157 6.36 9.59 11.12
N ALA A 158 6.31 10.33 10.01
CA ALA A 158 7.08 11.56 9.85
C ALA A 158 6.68 12.62 10.86
N ALA A 159 5.38 12.80 11.12
CA ALA A 159 4.88 13.74 12.12
C ALA A 159 5.36 13.37 13.55
N VAL A 160 5.27 12.09 13.92
CA VAL A 160 5.77 11.62 15.23
C VAL A 160 7.26 11.90 15.39
N SER A 161 8.06 11.70 14.35
CA SER A 161 9.50 11.98 14.38
C SER A 161 9.79 13.48 14.54
N VAL A 162 9.03 14.35 13.86
CA VAL A 162 9.20 15.81 13.98
C VAL A 162 8.76 16.31 15.35
N PHE A 163 7.59 15.88 15.85
CA PHE A 163 7.11 16.28 17.16
C PHE A 163 7.99 15.74 18.30
N GLY A 164 8.53 14.53 18.17
CA GLY A 164 9.49 13.97 19.13
C GLY A 164 10.77 14.82 19.22
N LEU A 165 11.25 15.35 18.09
CA LEU A 165 12.40 16.25 18.08
C LEU A 165 12.10 17.60 18.76
N ILE A 166 10.89 18.13 18.58
CA ILE A 166 10.45 19.38 19.23
C ILE A 166 10.36 19.19 20.75
N ASP A 167 9.77 18.09 21.21
CA ASP A 167 9.64 17.77 22.64
C ASP A 167 11.02 17.59 23.31
N GLU A 168 12.01 16.98 22.62
CA GLU A 168 13.39 16.89 23.12
C GLU A 168 14.04 18.27 23.23
N LEU A 169 13.82 19.15 22.27
CA LEU A 169 14.33 20.52 22.31
C LEU A 169 13.73 21.31 23.48
N ASP A 170 12.42 21.23 23.71
CA ASP A 170 11.75 21.90 24.84
C ASP A 170 12.26 21.40 26.20
N CYS A 171 12.53 20.09 26.30
CA CYS A 171 13.14 19.53 27.51
C CYS A 171 14.55 20.08 27.76
N LEU A 172 15.38 20.23 26.73
CA LEU A 172 16.72 20.78 26.83
C LEU A 172 16.72 22.29 27.22
N PHE A 173 15.77 23.08 26.71
CA PHE A 173 15.62 24.48 27.04
C PHE A 173 15.09 24.68 28.48
N SER A 174 14.20 23.79 28.95
CA SER A 174 13.68 23.84 30.33
C SER A 174 14.76 23.53 31.37
N VAL A 175 15.70 22.61 31.08
CA VAL A 175 16.83 22.29 31.99
C VAL A 175 17.88 23.42 32.05
N LYS A 176 17.98 24.28 31.03
CA LYS A 176 18.95 25.39 30.96
C LYS A 176 18.46 26.67 31.64
N SER A 177 17.21 26.68 32.10
CA SER A 177 16.59 27.85 32.78
C SER A 177 16.59 27.75 34.33
N ILE A 178 17.27 26.75 34.91
CA ILE A 178 17.57 26.58 36.33
C ILE A 178 19.05 26.82 36.55
#